data_a52c9182c619772a2c8420e072b0f111
#
_entry.id   a52c9182c619772a2c8420e072b0f111
#
_cell.length_a   1.000
_cell.length_b   1.000
_cell.length_c   1.000
_cell.angle_alpha   90.00
_cell.angle_beta   90.00
_cell.angle_gamma   90.00
#
_symmetry.space_group_name_H-M   'P 1'
#
loop_
_entity.id
_entity.type
_entity.pdbx_description
1 polymer ?
#
loop_
_entity_poly.entity_id
_entity_poly.type
_entity_poly.pdbx_seq_one_letter_code
_entity_poly.pdbx_strand_id
1 'polypeptide(L)'
;MVSAAFAHAQSRPTSGNPLPPDLVMPGTLIQSYTVGEPVRGARGHESLPPAVMQRVQRAVDLRTSGLPERSRDTLLVLLRAFPHHARIVTELGRAQLARQDHAAVERLAVAERAATRDTLLLAQELAQAQERLGRPRDAMRTAFDAWTVSPGEGPWASSTVFRLAPLDARLAVTLFESAALPRPWRTDLVLGLARLHAVSGRPAEAGRVLADAEKRSNRTGLRVLFADESLRAGSPADTTAALTVLAELTRDATRRPDERLATGRRLWVAALASGREAEWAPRLAQGLREVPAERWGPDFLLGLVRALQQAGFTAEARALLGSNPALERRMPELTLERASGLARDGQLHAARPVLDSLARSWPPARFLRAEFEFFAGELDSALAHYNVIAAVSEDPGAATALDRIYLLEESPKSPVRPLLGQIAYERWRNRRTVALTLADSLWRMQRPRGEYAAHAALEAAALRMEGGDARSALAALLTVCDSLPDDRLAPLARQRAGDAYAMLGDDKNALAQYEECLARYPRAWNSPEVRRRVERLRKEKRL
;
A
#
# COMPACT_ATOMS: atom_id res chain seq x y z
N MET A 1 5.39 -12.87 -21.92
CA MET A 1 6.50 -11.90 -22.09
C MET A 1 6.05 -10.49 -22.46
N VAL A 2 4.98 -10.29 -23.24
CA VAL A 2 4.49 -8.95 -23.63
C VAL A 2 4.10 -8.07 -22.43
N SER A 3 3.61 -8.62 -21.34
CA SER A 3 3.28 -7.86 -20.11
C SER A 3 4.52 -7.33 -19.37
N ALA A 4 5.69 -7.95 -19.55
CA ALA A 4 6.92 -7.55 -18.87
C ALA A 4 7.67 -6.42 -19.59
N ALA A 5 7.54 -6.30 -20.91
CA ALA A 5 8.23 -5.25 -21.68
C ALA A 5 7.59 -3.86 -21.46
N PHE A 6 6.25 -3.81 -21.25
CA PHE A 6 5.58 -2.57 -20.87
C PHE A 6 5.73 -2.22 -19.38
N ALA A 7 5.97 -3.23 -18.53
CA ALA A 7 6.24 -2.98 -17.10
C ALA A 7 7.66 -2.46 -16.83
N HIS A 8 8.61 -2.66 -17.73
CA HIS A 8 9.99 -2.18 -17.56
C HIS A 8 10.23 -0.74 -18.02
N ALA A 9 9.30 -0.12 -18.76
CA ALA A 9 9.34 1.32 -19.04
C ALA A 9 8.73 2.16 -17.89
N GLN A 10 8.18 1.52 -16.87
CA GLN A 10 7.84 2.17 -15.60
C GLN A 10 9.07 2.07 -14.69
N SER A 11 10.01 3.01 -14.84
CA SER A 11 11.00 3.25 -13.80
C SER A 11 10.26 3.42 -12.48
N ARG A 12 10.38 2.42 -11.57
CA ARG A 12 10.06 2.63 -10.16
C ARG A 12 10.79 3.89 -9.75
N PRO A 13 10.14 4.87 -9.11
CA PRO A 13 10.88 5.98 -8.54
C PRO A 13 11.89 5.35 -7.58
N THR A 14 13.17 5.50 -7.88
CA THR A 14 14.26 5.21 -6.96
C THR A 14 13.96 6.01 -5.71
N SER A 15 13.95 5.32 -4.57
CA SER A 15 13.87 5.92 -3.25
C SER A 15 14.91 7.04 -3.16
N GLY A 16 14.49 8.30 -3.29
CA GLY A 16 15.41 9.42 -3.19
C GLY A 16 15.03 10.70 -3.93
N ASN A 17 13.98 10.71 -4.73
CA ASN A 17 13.53 11.98 -5.29
C ASN A 17 12.71 12.74 -4.23
N PRO A 18 13.16 13.95 -3.80
CA PRO A 18 12.37 14.79 -2.92
C PRO A 18 11.03 15.13 -3.60
N LEU A 19 9.95 15.10 -2.84
CA LEU A 19 8.64 15.56 -3.27
C LEU A 19 8.77 16.98 -3.87
N PRO A 20 8.00 17.31 -4.92
CA PRO A 20 7.99 18.67 -5.48
C PRO A 20 7.81 19.70 -4.36
N PRO A 21 8.48 20.86 -4.43
CA PRO A 21 8.49 21.87 -3.36
C PRO A 21 7.11 22.37 -2.94
N ASP A 22 6.11 22.27 -3.81
CA ASP A 22 4.72 22.66 -3.54
C ASP A 22 3.96 21.65 -2.64
N LEU A 23 4.53 20.48 -2.35
CA LEU A 23 3.99 19.44 -1.47
C LEU A 23 4.66 19.41 -0.08
N VAL A 24 5.70 20.23 0.13
CA VAL A 24 6.34 20.41 1.43
C VAL A 24 5.50 21.39 2.23
N MET A 25 4.61 20.89 3.07
CA MET A 25 3.94 21.72 4.08
C MET A 25 4.97 22.21 5.09
N PRO A 26 4.97 23.51 5.47
CA PRO A 26 5.83 23.99 6.54
C PRO A 26 5.48 23.25 7.83
N GLY A 27 6.48 22.65 8.47
CA GLY A 27 6.38 21.86 9.70
C GLY A 27 6.01 22.66 10.96
N THR A 28 5.36 23.81 10.84
CA THR A 28 5.10 24.77 11.91
C THR A 28 3.67 24.73 12.46
N LEU A 29 2.77 23.87 11.95
CA LEU A 29 1.38 23.85 12.43
C LEU A 29 1.12 22.91 13.62
N ILE A 30 2.09 22.08 14.02
CA ILE A 30 1.91 21.17 15.15
C ILE A 30 2.09 21.87 16.51
N GLN A 31 2.77 23.03 16.55
CA GLN A 31 3.00 23.76 17.80
C GLN A 31 1.90 24.79 18.16
N SER A 32 1.00 25.13 17.24
CA SER A 32 0.01 26.20 17.49
C SER A 32 -1.36 25.73 17.98
N TYR A 33 -1.58 24.42 18.15
CA TYR A 33 -2.87 23.89 18.64
C TYR A 33 -2.91 23.56 20.14
N THR A 34 -1.85 23.85 20.90
CA THR A 34 -1.78 23.68 22.36
C THR A 34 -2.05 24.96 23.14
N VAL A 35 -2.86 25.86 22.63
CA VAL A 35 -3.40 26.95 23.50
C VAL A 35 -4.78 26.52 23.97
N GLY A 36 -4.79 25.50 24.84
CA GLY A 36 -5.86 25.32 25.80
C GLY A 36 -5.59 26.26 26.97
N GLU A 37 -6.62 26.97 27.44
CA GLU A 37 -6.55 27.76 28.64
C GLU A 37 -5.88 26.97 29.77
N PRO A 38 -5.02 27.60 30.61
CA PRO A 38 -4.41 26.93 31.72
C PRO A 38 -5.53 26.45 32.66
N VAL A 39 -5.62 25.11 32.82
CA VAL A 39 -6.55 24.51 33.76
C VAL A 39 -6.23 25.09 35.16
N ARG A 40 -7.08 25.96 35.69
CA ARG A 40 -7.05 26.39 37.07
C ARG A 40 -7.29 25.17 37.97
N GLY A 41 -6.21 24.57 38.49
CA GLY A 41 -6.29 23.35 39.31
C GLY A 41 -5.03 23.00 40.09
N ALA A 42 -3.91 23.61 39.81
CA ALA A 42 -2.71 23.47 40.61
C ALA A 42 -2.78 24.50 41.77
N ARG A 43 -3.38 24.14 42.90
CA ARG A 43 -3.07 24.80 44.14
C ARG A 43 -1.56 24.71 44.34
N GLY A 44 -0.92 25.86 44.64
CA GLY A 44 0.51 26.05 44.66
C GLY A 44 1.25 24.88 45.29
N HIS A 45 2.14 24.29 44.51
CA HIS A 45 3.13 23.39 45.07
C HIS A 45 4.02 24.23 45.98
N GLU A 46 3.83 24.16 47.31
CA GLU A 46 4.83 24.66 48.24
C GLU A 46 6.17 24.08 47.80
N SER A 47 7.11 24.93 47.45
CA SER A 47 8.43 24.47 47.01
C SER A 47 9.10 23.78 48.20
N LEU A 48 9.47 22.50 48.01
CA LEU A 48 10.20 21.78 49.04
C LEU A 48 11.52 22.50 49.34
N PRO A 49 11.91 22.56 50.64
CA PRO A 49 13.21 23.08 51.00
C PRO A 49 14.34 22.41 50.20
N PRO A 50 15.42 23.11 49.83
CA PRO A 50 16.50 22.56 49.03
C PRO A 50 17.09 21.25 49.59
N ALA A 51 17.23 21.15 50.89
CA ALA A 51 17.72 19.93 51.56
C ALA A 51 16.76 18.75 51.40
N VAL A 52 15.43 18.99 51.38
CA VAL A 52 14.41 17.95 51.13
C VAL A 52 14.45 17.54 49.68
N MET A 53 14.60 18.47 48.73
CA MET A 53 14.74 18.20 47.32
C MET A 53 15.95 17.32 47.02
N GLN A 54 17.09 17.59 47.67
CA GLN A 54 18.29 16.73 47.56
C GLN A 54 18.03 15.30 48.06
N ARG A 55 17.25 15.15 49.14
CA ARG A 55 16.87 13.81 49.64
C ARG A 55 15.91 13.10 48.73
N VAL A 56 14.95 13.80 48.10
CA VAL A 56 14.10 13.21 47.02
C VAL A 56 14.95 12.77 45.85
N GLN A 57 15.90 13.61 45.39
CA GLN A 57 16.80 13.26 44.32
C GLN A 57 17.64 12.03 44.67
N ARG A 58 18.20 11.95 45.86
CA ARG A 58 18.93 10.76 46.34
C ARG A 58 18.06 9.52 46.35
N ALA A 59 16.77 9.62 46.66
CA ALA A 59 15.85 8.49 46.55
C ALA A 59 15.60 8.07 45.10
N VAL A 60 15.54 9.02 44.15
CA VAL A 60 15.48 8.74 42.71
C VAL A 60 16.75 8.00 42.26
N ASP A 61 17.94 8.47 42.68
CA ASP A 61 19.22 7.86 42.35
C ASP A 61 19.31 6.42 42.88
N LEU A 62 18.86 6.19 44.10
CA LEU A 62 18.77 4.85 44.70
C LEU A 62 17.88 3.92 43.85
N ARG A 63 16.73 4.40 43.40
CA ARG A 63 15.81 3.63 42.56
C ARG A 63 16.46 3.27 41.22
N THR A 64 17.09 4.23 40.54
CA THR A 64 17.73 4.05 39.25
C THR A 64 18.99 3.17 39.32
N SER A 65 19.64 3.14 40.49
CA SER A 65 20.79 2.25 40.79
C SER A 65 20.37 0.85 41.25
N GLY A 66 19.09 0.47 41.10
CA GLY A 66 18.62 -0.87 41.44
C GLY A 66 18.39 -1.14 42.94
N LEU A 67 18.25 -0.09 43.76
CA LEU A 67 17.99 -0.16 45.18
C LEU A 67 16.60 0.41 45.54
N PRO A 68 15.49 -0.09 44.96
CA PRO A 68 14.15 0.48 45.11
C PRO A 68 13.62 0.37 46.54
N GLU A 69 14.07 -0.59 47.35
CA GLU A 69 13.70 -0.72 48.76
C GLU A 69 14.18 0.51 49.56
N ARG A 70 15.47 0.87 49.43
CA ARG A 70 16.06 2.02 50.11
C ARG A 70 15.44 3.35 49.64
N SER A 71 15.11 3.43 48.35
CA SER A 71 14.36 4.54 47.76
C SER A 71 13.00 4.72 48.44
N ARG A 72 12.21 3.63 48.52
CA ARG A 72 10.90 3.62 49.21
C ARG A 72 11.02 4.10 50.66
N ASP A 73 11.95 3.52 51.43
CA ASP A 73 12.09 3.82 52.85
C ASP A 73 12.45 5.30 53.06
N THR A 74 13.33 5.86 52.25
CA THR A 74 13.67 7.28 52.24
C THR A 74 12.44 8.13 51.94
N LEU A 75 11.63 7.78 50.94
CA LEU A 75 10.45 8.53 50.52
C LEU A 75 9.32 8.43 51.54
N LEU A 76 9.16 7.29 52.24
CA LEU A 76 8.19 7.16 53.34
C LEU A 76 8.51 8.08 54.53
N VAL A 77 9.79 8.23 54.86
CA VAL A 77 10.21 9.20 55.90
C VAL A 77 9.88 10.64 55.47
N LEU A 78 10.14 10.96 54.20
CA LEU A 78 9.85 12.29 53.65
C LEU A 78 8.34 12.54 53.58
N LEU A 79 7.54 11.54 53.21
CA LEU A 79 6.07 11.66 53.15
C LEU A 79 5.44 11.93 54.51
N ARG A 80 5.98 11.35 55.60
CA ARG A 80 5.54 11.66 56.97
C ARG A 80 5.81 13.11 57.37
N ALA A 81 6.95 13.67 56.91
CA ALA A 81 7.32 15.05 57.19
C ALA A 81 6.59 16.08 56.28
N PHE A 82 6.27 15.68 55.07
CA PHE A 82 5.59 16.48 54.05
C PHE A 82 4.42 15.68 53.46
N PRO A 83 3.31 15.54 54.19
CA PRO A 83 2.14 14.75 53.78
C PRO A 83 1.54 15.29 52.48
N HIS A 84 1.10 14.38 51.62
CA HIS A 84 0.40 14.66 50.36
C HIS A 84 1.17 15.51 49.34
N HIS A 85 2.51 15.66 49.51
CA HIS A 85 3.29 16.41 48.55
C HIS A 85 3.46 15.62 47.24
N ALA A 86 2.90 16.12 46.14
CA ALA A 86 2.75 15.40 44.84
C ALA A 86 4.07 14.77 44.36
N ARG A 87 5.21 15.49 44.41
CA ARG A 87 6.49 14.96 43.96
C ARG A 87 6.98 13.77 44.79
N ILE A 88 6.82 13.84 46.13
CA ILE A 88 7.22 12.73 47.02
C ILE A 88 6.32 11.53 46.77
N VAL A 89 5.02 11.75 46.65
CA VAL A 89 4.03 10.70 46.34
C VAL A 89 4.31 10.05 45.02
N THR A 90 4.59 10.82 43.95
CA THR A 90 4.90 10.29 42.64
C THR A 90 6.18 9.44 42.66
N GLU A 91 7.26 9.90 43.26
CA GLU A 91 8.49 9.13 43.37
C GLU A 91 8.32 7.87 44.23
N LEU A 92 7.48 7.92 45.26
CA LEU A 92 7.13 6.74 46.07
C LEU A 92 6.35 5.70 45.22
N GLY A 93 5.39 6.14 44.41
CA GLY A 93 4.68 5.28 43.45
C GLY A 93 5.66 4.60 42.48
N ARG A 94 6.61 5.35 41.94
CA ARG A 94 7.67 4.83 41.05
C ARG A 94 8.60 3.83 41.76
N ALA A 95 8.94 4.08 43.02
CA ALA A 95 9.75 3.17 43.81
C ALA A 95 9.00 1.84 44.08
N GLN A 96 7.70 1.91 44.34
CA GLN A 96 6.86 0.71 44.50
C GLN A 96 6.70 -0.06 43.19
N LEU A 97 6.54 0.62 42.05
CA LEU A 97 6.55 -0.05 40.72
C LEU A 97 7.88 -0.79 40.47
N ALA A 98 9.01 -0.15 40.77
CA ALA A 98 10.32 -0.75 40.62
C ALA A 98 10.52 -2.01 41.51
N ARG A 99 9.80 -2.06 42.66
CA ARG A 99 9.72 -3.23 43.56
C ARG A 99 8.71 -4.28 43.10
N GLN A 100 7.98 -4.04 42.00
CA GLN A 100 6.86 -4.85 41.55
C GLN A 100 5.68 -4.95 42.56
N ASP A 101 5.60 -4.04 43.53
CA ASP A 101 4.49 -4.00 44.48
C ASP A 101 3.34 -3.16 43.91
N HIS A 102 2.70 -3.69 42.90
CA HIS A 102 1.63 -3.01 42.15
C HIS A 102 0.39 -2.72 43.02
N ALA A 103 0.11 -3.61 43.98
CA ALA A 103 -1.00 -3.42 44.92
C ALA A 103 -0.74 -2.23 45.88
N ALA A 104 0.51 -1.98 46.28
CA ALA A 104 0.87 -0.81 47.08
C ALA A 104 0.73 0.50 46.28
N VAL A 105 1.03 0.51 45.00
CA VAL A 105 0.80 1.67 44.13
C VAL A 105 -0.69 2.03 44.08
N GLU A 106 -1.55 1.02 43.91
CA GLU A 106 -3.00 1.25 43.88
C GLU A 106 -3.53 1.80 45.21
N ARG A 107 -3.14 1.20 46.32
CA ARG A 107 -3.52 1.72 47.66
C ARG A 107 -3.05 3.16 47.87
N LEU A 108 -1.80 3.46 47.48
CA LEU A 108 -1.24 4.82 47.55
C LEU A 108 -2.05 5.80 46.69
N ALA A 109 -2.34 5.43 45.43
CA ALA A 109 -3.10 6.29 44.54
C ALA A 109 -4.52 6.58 45.06
N VAL A 110 -5.22 5.56 45.57
CA VAL A 110 -6.57 5.73 46.16
C VAL A 110 -6.52 6.65 47.36
N ALA A 111 -5.60 6.43 48.30
CA ALA A 111 -5.49 7.22 49.52
C ALA A 111 -5.12 8.69 49.23
N GLU A 112 -4.12 8.92 48.37
CA GLU A 112 -3.63 10.26 48.07
C GLU A 112 -4.63 11.07 47.23
N ARG A 113 -5.31 10.46 46.28
CA ARG A 113 -6.38 11.11 45.51
C ARG A 113 -7.57 11.50 46.37
N ALA A 114 -7.94 10.64 47.33
CA ALA A 114 -9.01 10.96 48.29
C ALA A 114 -8.63 12.15 49.19
N ALA A 115 -7.39 12.21 49.65
CA ALA A 115 -6.88 13.27 50.52
C ALA A 115 -6.70 14.61 49.79
N THR A 116 -6.15 14.59 48.58
CA THR A 116 -5.80 15.79 47.79
C THR A 116 -6.93 16.28 46.89
N ARG A 117 -7.89 15.43 46.55
CA ARG A 117 -8.90 15.61 45.50
C ARG A 117 -8.28 15.83 44.10
N ASP A 118 -7.04 15.40 43.92
CA ASP A 118 -6.35 15.42 42.64
C ASP A 118 -6.47 14.07 41.94
N THR A 119 -7.33 14.02 40.94
CA THR A 119 -7.61 12.79 40.17
C THR A 119 -6.46 12.40 39.25
N LEU A 120 -5.54 13.32 38.96
CA LEU A 120 -4.37 13.07 38.09
C LEU A 120 -3.17 12.52 38.86
N LEU A 121 -3.15 12.68 40.19
CA LEU A 121 -2.04 12.22 41.00
C LEU A 121 -1.83 10.72 40.84
N LEU A 122 -0.62 10.31 40.49
CA LEU A 122 -0.25 8.92 40.20
C LEU A 122 -1.03 8.26 39.04
N ALA A 123 -1.58 9.03 38.09
CA ALA A 123 -2.39 8.46 37.02
C ALA A 123 -1.60 7.48 36.14
N GLN A 124 -0.38 7.83 35.80
CA GLN A 124 0.48 6.98 34.98
C GLN A 124 0.94 5.73 35.73
N GLU A 125 1.38 5.91 36.97
CA GLU A 125 1.84 4.83 37.85
C GLU A 125 0.70 3.85 38.16
N LEU A 126 -0.52 4.38 38.40
CA LEU A 126 -1.70 3.56 38.65
C LEU A 126 -2.10 2.74 37.43
N ALA A 127 -2.12 3.36 36.23
CA ALA A 127 -2.43 2.63 35.00
C ALA A 127 -1.43 1.50 34.76
N GLN A 128 -0.13 1.75 34.98
CA GLN A 128 0.90 0.71 34.89
C GLN A 128 0.69 -0.43 35.92
N ALA A 129 0.36 -0.06 37.18
CA ALA A 129 0.11 -1.07 38.20
C ALA A 129 -1.13 -1.92 37.88
N GLN A 130 -2.22 -1.32 37.43
CA GLN A 130 -3.45 -2.03 37.05
C GLN A 130 -3.21 -2.98 35.88
N GLU A 131 -2.42 -2.60 34.91
CA GLU A 131 -2.03 -3.48 33.80
C GLU A 131 -1.24 -4.70 34.30
N ARG A 132 -0.25 -4.49 35.16
CA ARG A 132 0.56 -5.57 35.77
C ARG A 132 -0.26 -6.49 36.70
N LEU A 133 -1.33 -5.97 37.28
CA LEU A 133 -2.29 -6.77 38.06
C LEU A 133 -3.30 -7.53 37.18
N GLY A 134 -3.15 -7.52 35.85
CA GLY A 134 -4.06 -8.21 34.94
C GLY A 134 -5.41 -7.49 34.75
N ARG A 135 -5.48 -6.20 35.01
CA ARG A 135 -6.70 -5.37 34.88
C ARG A 135 -6.54 -4.32 33.77
N PRO A 136 -6.40 -4.72 32.50
CA PRO A 136 -6.17 -3.79 31.38
C PRO A 136 -7.34 -2.82 31.15
N ARG A 137 -8.58 -3.21 31.48
CA ARG A 137 -9.75 -2.35 31.37
C ARG A 137 -9.66 -1.15 32.32
N ASP A 138 -9.23 -1.39 33.56
CA ASP A 138 -9.08 -0.33 34.55
C ASP A 138 -7.91 0.58 34.19
N ALA A 139 -6.80 0.02 33.73
CA ALA A 139 -5.66 0.76 33.21
C ALA A 139 -6.05 1.68 32.04
N MET A 140 -6.86 1.18 31.11
CA MET A 140 -7.38 1.96 29.98
C MET A 140 -8.26 3.13 30.45
N ARG A 141 -9.18 2.89 31.39
CA ARG A 141 -10.01 3.95 31.98
C ARG A 141 -9.17 5.00 32.69
N THR A 142 -8.24 4.57 33.53
CA THR A 142 -7.34 5.49 34.25
C THR A 142 -6.55 6.39 33.31
N ALA A 143 -5.98 5.81 32.26
CA ALA A 143 -5.26 6.57 31.23
C ALA A 143 -6.18 7.52 30.46
N PHE A 144 -7.37 7.04 30.06
CA PHE A 144 -8.33 7.84 29.32
C PHE A 144 -8.87 9.01 30.16
N ASP A 145 -9.19 8.77 31.42
CA ASP A 145 -9.65 9.82 32.36
C ASP A 145 -8.58 10.91 32.52
N ALA A 146 -7.32 10.52 32.68
CA ALA A 146 -6.22 11.47 32.74
C ALA A 146 -6.13 12.34 31.47
N TRP A 147 -6.27 11.74 30.29
CA TRP A 147 -6.27 12.46 29.02
C TRP A 147 -7.45 13.44 28.90
N THR A 148 -8.64 13.02 29.33
CA THR A 148 -9.83 13.88 29.26
C THR A 148 -9.75 15.10 30.20
N VAL A 149 -9.13 14.94 31.38
CA VAL A 149 -8.95 16.01 32.35
C VAL A 149 -7.83 16.97 31.94
N SER A 150 -6.70 16.45 31.46
CA SER A 150 -5.55 17.27 31.10
C SER A 150 -5.00 16.84 29.74
N PRO A 151 -5.03 17.71 28.70
CA PRO A 151 -4.40 17.43 27.42
C PRO A 151 -2.89 17.16 27.53
N GLY A 152 -2.21 17.69 28.52
CA GLY A 152 -0.80 17.45 28.78
C GLY A 152 -0.47 15.99 29.12
N GLU A 153 -1.43 15.23 29.63
CA GLU A 153 -1.30 13.79 29.88
C GLU A 153 -1.48 12.95 28.61
N GLY A 154 -1.94 13.56 27.52
CA GLY A 154 -2.24 12.89 26.25
C GLY A 154 -1.14 11.99 25.69
N PRO A 155 0.14 12.37 25.68
CA PRO A 155 1.20 11.56 25.09
C PRO A 155 1.32 10.15 25.68
N TRP A 156 1.38 10.00 26.99
CA TRP A 156 1.47 8.68 27.65
C TRP A 156 0.11 7.97 27.68
N ALA A 157 -0.96 8.74 27.92
CA ALA A 157 -2.30 8.20 28.05
C ALA A 157 -2.80 7.62 26.72
N SER A 158 -2.63 8.34 25.59
CA SER A 158 -2.97 7.85 24.27
C SER A 158 -2.19 6.57 23.92
N SER A 159 -0.87 6.54 24.17
CA SER A 159 -0.05 5.36 23.98
C SER A 159 -0.60 4.15 24.75
N THR A 160 -0.99 4.36 26.01
CA THR A 160 -1.56 3.30 26.85
C THR A 160 -2.91 2.84 26.32
N VAL A 161 -3.82 3.77 26.00
CA VAL A 161 -5.15 3.44 25.48
C VAL A 161 -5.08 2.69 24.16
N PHE A 162 -4.29 3.17 23.19
CA PHE A 162 -4.18 2.50 21.88
C PHE A 162 -3.49 1.13 21.96
N ARG A 163 -2.56 0.94 22.87
CA ARG A 163 -1.92 -0.34 23.11
C ARG A 163 -2.88 -1.36 23.75
N LEU A 164 -3.77 -0.91 24.62
CA LEU A 164 -4.74 -1.77 25.31
C LEU A 164 -6.06 -1.93 24.54
N ALA A 165 -6.38 -1.04 23.61
CA ALA A 165 -7.62 -1.06 22.81
C ALA A 165 -7.89 -2.41 22.09
N PRO A 166 -6.90 -3.15 21.54
CA PRO A 166 -7.16 -4.47 20.96
C PRO A 166 -7.71 -5.50 21.94
N LEU A 167 -7.47 -5.35 23.25
CA LEU A 167 -7.99 -6.24 24.30
C LEU A 167 -9.47 -6.00 24.60
N ASP A 168 -9.96 -4.76 24.42
CA ASP A 168 -11.36 -4.40 24.53
C ASP A 168 -11.67 -3.15 23.68
N ALA A 169 -11.79 -3.38 22.37
CA ALA A 169 -12.07 -2.31 21.40
C ALA A 169 -13.43 -1.61 21.65
N ARG A 170 -14.40 -2.35 22.19
CA ARG A 170 -15.73 -1.79 22.49
C ARG A 170 -15.64 -0.78 23.63
N LEU A 171 -14.92 -1.09 24.70
CA LEU A 171 -14.68 -0.17 25.79
C LEU A 171 -13.95 1.08 25.30
N ALA A 172 -12.87 0.91 24.53
CA ALA A 172 -12.09 2.03 23.99
C ALA A 172 -12.99 2.99 23.19
N VAL A 173 -13.77 2.48 22.25
CA VAL A 173 -14.70 3.30 21.44
C VAL A 173 -15.72 4.01 22.34
N THR A 174 -16.36 3.32 23.29
CA THR A 174 -17.35 3.92 24.21
C THR A 174 -16.77 5.06 25.03
N LEU A 175 -15.54 4.91 25.54
CA LEU A 175 -14.84 5.96 26.28
C LEU A 175 -14.65 7.20 25.40
N PHE A 176 -14.12 7.02 24.19
CA PHE A 176 -13.90 8.15 23.28
C PHE A 176 -15.20 8.78 22.80
N GLU A 177 -16.23 8.01 22.46
CA GLU A 177 -17.54 8.56 22.08
C GLU A 177 -18.12 9.44 23.19
N SER A 178 -18.08 8.97 24.44
CA SER A 178 -18.61 9.72 25.59
C SER A 178 -17.87 11.04 25.83
N ALA A 179 -16.61 11.14 25.45
CA ALA A 179 -15.79 12.33 25.70
C ALA A 179 -15.66 13.24 24.48
N ALA A 180 -15.47 12.69 23.28
CA ALA A 180 -15.22 13.44 22.05
C ALA A 180 -16.50 14.02 21.44
N LEU A 181 -17.59 13.23 21.40
CA LEU A 181 -18.83 13.69 20.76
C LEU A 181 -19.44 14.93 21.42
N PRO A 182 -19.48 15.07 22.76
CA PRO A 182 -19.94 16.31 23.39
C PRO A 182 -18.97 17.49 23.26
N ARG A 183 -17.71 17.21 22.94
CA ARG A 183 -16.62 18.21 22.91
C ARG A 183 -15.90 18.23 21.56
N PRO A 184 -16.57 18.58 20.45
CA PRO A 184 -15.98 18.53 19.10
C PRO A 184 -14.77 19.46 18.92
N TRP A 185 -14.57 20.41 19.82
CA TRP A 185 -13.39 21.30 19.86
C TRP A 185 -12.13 20.61 20.44
N ARG A 186 -12.27 19.48 21.15
CA ARG A 186 -11.15 18.67 21.66
C ARG A 186 -10.64 17.79 20.51
N THR A 187 -9.84 18.42 19.62
CA THR A 187 -9.33 17.79 18.40
C THR A 187 -8.54 16.53 18.67
N ASP A 188 -7.80 16.48 19.77
CA ASP A 188 -7.03 15.33 20.23
C ASP A 188 -7.92 14.10 20.50
N LEU A 189 -9.05 14.29 21.18
CA LEU A 189 -10.01 13.20 21.45
C LEU A 189 -10.77 12.78 20.18
N VAL A 190 -11.12 13.74 19.33
CA VAL A 190 -11.79 13.48 18.05
C VAL A 190 -10.88 12.67 17.10
N LEU A 191 -9.62 13.07 16.97
CA LEU A 191 -8.62 12.32 16.20
C LEU A 191 -8.39 10.93 16.79
N GLY A 192 -8.37 10.80 18.12
CA GLY A 192 -8.27 9.53 18.82
C GLY A 192 -9.44 8.60 18.50
N LEU A 193 -10.68 9.10 18.53
CA LEU A 193 -11.88 8.34 18.16
C LEU A 193 -11.83 7.90 16.69
N ALA A 194 -11.48 8.81 15.79
CA ALA A 194 -11.34 8.49 14.36
C ALA A 194 -10.30 7.40 14.12
N ARG A 195 -9.15 7.46 14.84
CA ARG A 195 -8.13 6.44 14.75
C ARG A 195 -8.58 5.07 15.27
N LEU A 196 -9.34 5.03 16.36
CA LEU A 196 -9.94 3.79 16.86
C LEU A 196 -10.88 3.16 15.83
N HIS A 197 -11.72 3.95 15.18
CA HIS A 197 -12.56 3.45 14.08
C HIS A 197 -11.72 2.91 12.93
N ALA A 198 -10.66 3.61 12.55
CA ALA A 198 -9.76 3.20 11.47
C ALA A 198 -9.11 1.83 11.75
N VAL A 199 -8.46 1.67 12.90
CA VAL A 199 -7.80 0.39 13.28
C VAL A 199 -8.78 -0.74 13.55
N SER A 200 -10.05 -0.42 13.83
CA SER A 200 -11.15 -1.38 13.95
C SER A 200 -11.80 -1.75 12.61
N GLY A 201 -11.20 -1.36 11.47
CA GLY A 201 -11.71 -1.66 10.13
C GLY A 201 -12.94 -0.86 9.72
N ARG A 202 -13.20 0.28 10.35
CA ARG A 202 -14.34 1.17 10.09
C ARG A 202 -13.91 2.57 9.61
N PRO A 203 -13.18 2.69 8.49
CA PRO A 203 -12.64 3.96 8.03
C PRO A 203 -13.72 5.00 7.66
N ALA A 204 -14.87 4.57 7.20
CA ALA A 204 -15.99 5.48 6.90
C ALA A 204 -16.56 6.14 8.18
N GLU A 205 -16.60 5.42 9.30
CA GLU A 205 -16.98 6.00 10.60
C GLU A 205 -15.98 7.06 11.05
N ALA A 206 -14.68 6.79 10.87
CA ALA A 206 -13.65 7.77 11.14
C ALA A 206 -13.89 9.07 10.35
N GLY A 207 -14.19 8.97 9.05
CA GLY A 207 -14.54 10.12 8.21
C GLY A 207 -15.76 10.89 8.71
N ARG A 208 -16.83 10.17 9.10
CA ARG A 208 -18.06 10.79 9.64
C ARG A 208 -17.84 11.54 10.95
N VAL A 209 -17.12 10.95 11.88
CA VAL A 209 -16.79 11.60 13.19
C VAL A 209 -16.01 12.89 12.96
N LEU A 210 -15.03 12.87 12.07
CA LEU A 210 -14.23 14.04 11.74
C LEU A 210 -15.06 15.13 11.05
N ALA A 211 -15.92 14.76 10.10
CA ALA A 211 -16.80 15.69 9.40
C ALA A 211 -17.81 16.36 10.33
N ASP A 212 -18.43 15.60 11.26
CA ASP A 212 -19.32 16.13 12.27
C ASP A 212 -18.59 17.10 13.23
N ALA A 213 -17.39 16.73 13.65
CA ALA A 213 -16.58 17.59 14.50
C ALA A 213 -16.17 18.90 13.81
N GLU A 214 -15.77 18.85 12.52
CA GLU A 214 -15.49 20.05 11.71
C GLU A 214 -16.71 20.98 11.67
N LYS A 215 -17.89 20.42 11.37
CA LYS A 215 -19.15 21.16 11.27
C LYS A 215 -19.54 21.79 12.60
N ARG A 216 -19.51 21.04 13.70
CA ARG A 216 -19.96 21.49 15.03
C ARG A 216 -19.00 22.45 15.72
N SER A 217 -17.69 22.31 15.46
CA SER A 217 -16.67 23.20 16.01
C SER A 217 -16.38 24.41 15.12
N ASN A 218 -16.98 24.50 13.94
CA ASN A 218 -16.67 25.48 12.88
C ASN A 218 -15.16 25.52 12.55
N ARG A 219 -14.50 24.37 12.59
CA ARG A 219 -13.07 24.21 12.25
C ARG A 219 -12.96 23.37 10.99
N THR A 220 -12.08 23.76 10.09
CA THR A 220 -11.78 23.01 8.88
C THR A 220 -10.42 22.36 8.97
N GLY A 221 -10.22 21.24 8.23
CA GLY A 221 -8.92 20.62 8.08
C GLY A 221 -8.62 19.44 9.00
N LEU A 222 -9.53 19.05 9.92
CA LEU A 222 -9.33 17.86 10.77
C LEU A 222 -9.22 16.58 9.95
N ARG A 223 -10.04 16.45 8.89
CA ARG A 223 -9.98 15.31 7.98
C ARG A 223 -8.64 15.23 7.26
N VAL A 224 -8.09 16.37 6.83
CA VAL A 224 -6.78 16.43 6.18
C VAL A 224 -5.67 16.07 7.16
N LEU A 225 -5.71 16.65 8.38
CA LEU A 225 -4.76 16.35 9.45
C LEU A 225 -4.75 14.86 9.79
N PHE A 226 -5.93 14.27 9.98
CA PHE A 226 -6.07 12.83 10.23
C PHE A 226 -5.46 11.99 9.11
N ALA A 227 -5.73 12.32 7.84
CA ALA A 227 -5.18 11.60 6.71
C ALA A 227 -3.64 11.70 6.67
N ASP A 228 -3.07 12.89 6.90
CA ASP A 228 -1.63 13.09 6.93
C ASP A 228 -0.95 12.33 8.10
N GLU A 229 -1.57 12.27 9.27
CA GLU A 229 -1.08 11.48 10.41
C GLU A 229 -1.17 9.99 10.17
N SER A 230 -2.28 9.53 9.59
CA SER A 230 -2.49 8.13 9.24
C SER A 230 -1.51 7.64 8.17
N LEU A 231 -1.22 8.46 7.15
CA LEU A 231 -0.21 8.12 6.13
C LEU A 231 1.21 8.05 6.73
N ARG A 232 1.52 8.94 7.70
CA ARG A 232 2.80 8.87 8.42
C ARG A 232 2.93 7.64 9.30
N ALA A 233 1.84 7.20 9.93
CA ALA A 233 1.81 5.97 10.73
C ALA A 233 2.04 4.71 9.88
N GLY A 234 1.59 4.70 8.62
CA GLY A 234 1.98 3.74 7.60
C GLY A 234 1.43 2.33 7.75
N SER A 235 0.59 2.04 8.76
CA SER A 235 -0.05 0.73 8.85
C SER A 235 -1.08 0.54 7.72
N PRO A 236 -1.39 -0.69 7.29
CA PRO A 236 -2.40 -0.94 6.26
C PRO A 236 -3.79 -0.36 6.62
N ALA A 237 -4.17 -0.41 7.91
CA ALA A 237 -5.42 0.14 8.41
C ALA A 237 -5.42 1.67 8.36
N ASP A 238 -4.35 2.30 8.83
CA ASP A 238 -4.18 3.75 8.79
C ASP A 238 -4.16 4.27 7.34
N THR A 239 -3.41 3.60 6.45
CA THR A 239 -3.37 3.93 5.02
C THR A 239 -4.77 3.85 4.39
N THR A 240 -5.53 2.79 4.68
CA THR A 240 -6.90 2.64 4.16
C THR A 240 -7.82 3.75 4.67
N ALA A 241 -7.69 4.11 5.95
CA ALA A 241 -8.48 5.19 6.53
C ALA A 241 -8.14 6.56 5.90
N ALA A 242 -6.86 6.85 5.72
CA ALA A 242 -6.42 8.07 5.04
C ALA A 242 -6.96 8.17 3.62
N LEU A 243 -6.82 7.12 2.82
CA LEU A 243 -7.34 7.06 1.45
C LEU A 243 -8.86 7.23 1.41
N THR A 244 -9.60 6.63 2.36
CA THR A 244 -11.05 6.77 2.48
C THR A 244 -11.45 8.21 2.76
N VAL A 245 -10.82 8.83 3.75
CA VAL A 245 -11.11 10.22 4.14
C VAL A 245 -10.75 11.21 3.01
N LEU A 246 -9.62 11.02 2.34
CA LEU A 246 -9.24 11.84 1.19
C LEU A 246 -10.23 11.67 0.02
N ALA A 247 -10.73 10.48 -0.23
CA ALA A 247 -11.76 10.24 -1.26
C ALA A 247 -13.09 10.92 -0.92
N GLU A 248 -13.51 10.93 0.34
CA GLU A 248 -14.69 11.68 0.78
C GLU A 248 -14.51 13.18 0.59
N LEU A 249 -13.33 13.72 0.91
CA LEU A 249 -13.02 15.13 0.69
C LEU A 249 -13.01 15.54 -0.79
N THR A 250 -12.62 14.63 -1.70
CA THR A 250 -12.70 14.90 -3.15
C THR A 250 -14.14 14.96 -3.66
N ARG A 251 -15.07 14.26 -3.00
CA ARG A 251 -16.50 14.25 -3.35
C ARG A 251 -17.30 15.38 -2.71
N ASP A 252 -16.73 16.03 -1.70
CA ASP A 252 -17.43 17.05 -0.93
C ASP A 252 -17.71 18.30 -1.80
N ALA A 253 -18.94 18.38 -2.31
CA ALA A 253 -19.36 19.47 -3.20
C ALA A 253 -19.38 20.84 -2.51
N THR A 254 -19.32 20.93 -1.19
CA THR A 254 -19.23 22.19 -0.44
C THR A 254 -17.84 22.83 -0.56
N ARG A 255 -16.83 22.05 -0.95
CA ARG A 255 -15.46 22.51 -1.13
C ARG A 255 -15.23 23.08 -2.54
N ARG A 256 -14.33 24.06 -2.62
CA ARG A 256 -13.96 24.66 -3.90
C ARG A 256 -13.30 23.62 -4.83
N PRO A 257 -13.50 23.72 -6.15
CA PRO A 257 -12.89 22.80 -7.13
C PRO A 257 -11.38 22.62 -6.95
N ASP A 258 -10.65 23.71 -6.67
CA ASP A 258 -9.19 23.67 -6.49
C ASP A 258 -8.78 22.91 -5.22
N GLU A 259 -9.56 23.00 -4.13
CA GLU A 259 -9.33 22.24 -2.91
C GLU A 259 -9.62 20.75 -3.12
N ARG A 260 -10.68 20.45 -3.86
CA ARG A 260 -11.02 19.06 -4.26
C ARG A 260 -9.91 18.45 -5.10
N LEU A 261 -9.38 19.21 -6.06
CA LEU A 261 -8.27 18.79 -6.91
C LEU A 261 -6.97 18.56 -6.10
N ALA A 262 -6.63 19.49 -5.21
CA ALA A 262 -5.46 19.35 -4.32
C ALA A 262 -5.57 18.11 -3.45
N THR A 263 -6.77 17.84 -2.90
CA THR A 263 -7.03 16.62 -2.11
C THR A 263 -6.97 15.36 -2.98
N GLY A 264 -7.50 15.43 -4.21
CA GLY A 264 -7.43 14.34 -5.18
C GLY A 264 -5.99 13.98 -5.58
N ARG A 265 -5.12 14.97 -5.74
CA ARG A 265 -3.69 14.73 -5.97
C ARG A 265 -3.01 14.05 -4.78
N ARG A 266 -3.35 14.43 -3.54
CA ARG A 266 -2.85 13.75 -2.34
C ARG A 266 -3.32 12.30 -2.27
N LEU A 267 -4.60 12.06 -2.54
CA LEU A 267 -5.15 10.70 -2.64
C LEU A 267 -4.38 9.87 -3.67
N TRP A 268 -4.12 10.45 -4.84
CA TRP A 268 -3.40 9.78 -5.92
C TRP A 268 -1.97 9.40 -5.53
N VAL A 269 -1.21 10.33 -4.97
CA VAL A 269 0.15 10.08 -4.50
C VAL A 269 0.17 8.97 -3.42
N ALA A 270 -0.76 9.01 -2.48
CA ALA A 270 -0.88 7.99 -1.44
C ALA A 270 -1.28 6.62 -2.00
N ALA A 271 -2.18 6.57 -2.99
CA ALA A 271 -2.58 5.35 -3.67
C ALA A 271 -1.40 4.73 -4.44
N LEU A 272 -0.63 5.53 -5.17
CA LEU A 272 0.59 5.09 -5.86
C LEU A 272 1.64 4.56 -4.88
N ALA A 273 1.91 5.28 -3.79
CA ALA A 273 2.89 4.87 -2.79
C ALA A 273 2.52 3.53 -2.10
N SER A 274 1.23 3.22 -2.04
CA SER A 274 0.72 1.96 -1.46
C SER A 274 0.45 0.86 -2.48
N GLY A 275 0.68 1.09 -3.79
CA GLY A 275 0.40 0.14 -4.88
C GLY A 275 -1.10 -0.15 -5.05
N ARG A 276 -1.96 0.81 -4.68
CA ARG A 276 -3.43 0.65 -4.69
C ARG A 276 -4.11 1.58 -5.70
N GLU A 277 -3.38 2.08 -6.69
CA GLU A 277 -3.89 3.00 -7.70
C GLU A 277 -5.10 2.45 -8.45
N ALA A 278 -5.09 1.17 -8.82
CA ALA A 278 -6.19 0.53 -9.53
C ALA A 278 -7.49 0.48 -8.71
N GLU A 279 -7.39 0.33 -7.39
CA GLU A 279 -8.54 0.33 -6.48
C GLU A 279 -9.15 1.73 -6.32
N TRP A 280 -8.29 2.76 -6.25
CA TRP A 280 -8.72 4.11 -5.89
C TRP A 280 -8.98 5.02 -7.09
N ALA A 281 -8.46 4.69 -8.28
CA ALA A 281 -8.68 5.47 -9.50
C ALA A 281 -10.17 5.71 -9.83
N PRO A 282 -11.07 4.72 -9.76
CA PRO A 282 -12.50 4.95 -10.05
C PRO A 282 -13.15 5.90 -9.04
N ARG A 283 -12.80 5.77 -7.76
CA ARG A 283 -13.33 6.64 -6.70
C ARG A 283 -12.84 8.08 -6.87
N LEU A 284 -11.59 8.24 -7.26
CA LEU A 284 -10.99 9.54 -7.53
C LEU A 284 -11.60 10.21 -8.76
N ALA A 285 -11.74 9.48 -9.86
CA ALA A 285 -12.39 9.98 -11.07
C ALA A 285 -13.83 10.46 -10.79
N GLN A 286 -14.59 9.67 -10.03
CA GLN A 286 -15.94 10.03 -9.59
C GLN A 286 -15.93 11.30 -8.70
N GLY A 287 -14.99 11.38 -7.75
CA GLY A 287 -14.87 12.52 -6.83
C GLY A 287 -14.54 13.84 -7.55
N LEU A 288 -13.76 13.77 -8.63
CA LEU A 288 -13.35 14.94 -9.41
C LEU A 288 -14.21 15.20 -10.64
N ARG A 289 -15.31 14.50 -10.85
CA ARG A 289 -16.14 14.58 -12.06
C ARG A 289 -16.58 16.02 -12.43
N GLU A 290 -16.84 16.84 -11.42
CA GLU A 290 -17.28 18.24 -11.60
C GLU A 290 -16.11 19.23 -11.66
N VAL A 291 -14.89 18.78 -11.44
CA VAL A 291 -13.70 19.62 -11.56
C VAL A 291 -13.24 19.60 -13.02
N PRO A 292 -13.14 20.76 -13.70
CA PRO A 292 -12.69 20.80 -15.09
C PRO A 292 -11.34 20.10 -15.28
N ALA A 293 -11.31 19.14 -16.20
CA ALA A 293 -10.15 18.28 -16.36
C ALA A 293 -8.92 19.01 -16.91
N GLU A 294 -9.09 20.19 -17.53
CA GLU A 294 -8.01 21.09 -17.95
C GLU A 294 -7.13 21.56 -16.79
N ARG A 295 -7.68 21.55 -15.56
CA ARG A 295 -6.96 21.91 -14.33
C ARG A 295 -6.15 20.77 -13.73
N TRP A 296 -6.37 19.53 -14.16
CA TRP A 296 -5.79 18.36 -13.49
C TRP A 296 -4.27 18.25 -13.69
N GLY A 297 -3.76 18.78 -14.76
CA GLY A 297 -2.38 18.61 -15.20
C GLY A 297 -2.17 17.27 -15.93
N PRO A 298 -1.22 17.27 -16.88
CA PRO A 298 -1.05 16.18 -17.83
C PRO A 298 -0.68 14.84 -17.16
N ASP A 299 0.30 14.86 -16.27
CA ASP A 299 0.81 13.63 -15.65
C ASP A 299 -0.22 12.97 -14.73
N PHE A 300 -0.98 13.78 -14.00
CA PHE A 300 -2.04 13.29 -13.15
C PHE A 300 -3.17 12.65 -13.96
N LEU A 301 -3.60 13.31 -15.05
CA LEU A 301 -4.61 12.78 -15.96
C LEU A 301 -4.14 11.48 -16.61
N LEU A 302 -2.90 11.44 -17.13
CA LEU A 302 -2.32 10.28 -17.76
C LEU A 302 -2.24 9.08 -16.80
N GLY A 303 -1.74 9.32 -15.58
CA GLY A 303 -1.66 8.29 -14.55
C GLY A 303 -3.02 7.72 -14.19
N LEU A 304 -4.02 8.60 -14.00
CA LEU A 304 -5.37 8.19 -13.66
C LEU A 304 -6.04 7.40 -14.80
N VAL A 305 -5.89 7.85 -16.04
CA VAL A 305 -6.42 7.14 -17.22
C VAL A 305 -5.84 5.72 -17.31
N ARG A 306 -4.53 5.58 -17.13
CA ARG A 306 -3.85 4.26 -17.12
C ARG A 306 -4.39 3.35 -16.03
N ALA A 307 -4.50 3.85 -14.82
CA ALA A 307 -5.01 3.07 -13.69
C ALA A 307 -6.47 2.65 -13.89
N LEU A 308 -7.32 3.53 -14.43
CA LEU A 308 -8.70 3.20 -14.78
C LEU A 308 -8.76 2.08 -15.84
N GLN A 309 -7.94 2.16 -16.88
CA GLN A 309 -7.89 1.12 -17.91
C GLN A 309 -7.39 -0.21 -17.37
N GLN A 310 -6.35 -0.20 -16.52
CA GLN A 310 -5.83 -1.41 -15.87
C GLN A 310 -6.86 -2.06 -14.93
N ALA A 311 -7.67 -1.24 -14.26
CA ALA A 311 -8.75 -1.69 -13.40
C ALA A 311 -10.03 -2.10 -14.17
N GLY A 312 -10.05 -1.97 -15.52
CA GLY A 312 -11.20 -2.33 -16.36
C GLY A 312 -12.28 -1.24 -16.51
N PHE A 313 -12.03 -0.04 -15.98
CA PHE A 313 -12.94 1.12 -16.09
C PHE A 313 -12.66 1.92 -17.37
N THR A 314 -12.74 1.24 -18.52
CA THR A 314 -12.38 1.81 -19.82
C THR A 314 -13.35 2.90 -20.29
N ALA A 315 -14.62 2.82 -19.90
CA ALA A 315 -15.62 3.84 -20.22
C ALA A 315 -15.34 5.16 -19.52
N GLU A 316 -14.99 5.13 -18.24
CA GLU A 316 -14.61 6.28 -17.44
C GLU A 316 -13.31 6.91 -17.95
N ALA A 317 -12.31 6.09 -18.25
CA ALA A 317 -11.05 6.55 -18.86
C ALA A 317 -11.29 7.29 -20.17
N ARG A 318 -12.18 6.75 -21.03
CA ARG A 318 -12.56 7.38 -22.30
C ARG A 318 -13.31 8.68 -22.11
N ALA A 319 -14.21 8.75 -21.13
CA ALA A 319 -14.93 9.98 -20.81
C ALA A 319 -13.98 11.09 -20.36
N LEU A 320 -12.97 10.75 -19.55
CA LEU A 320 -11.93 11.71 -19.14
C LEU A 320 -11.09 12.21 -20.31
N LEU A 321 -10.70 11.35 -21.23
CA LEU A 321 -9.97 11.75 -22.44
C LEU A 321 -10.83 12.62 -23.34
N GLY A 322 -12.10 12.25 -23.56
CA GLY A 322 -13.04 12.99 -24.40
C GLY A 322 -13.36 14.40 -23.88
N SER A 323 -13.25 14.62 -22.58
CA SER A 323 -13.44 15.96 -21.98
C SER A 323 -12.25 16.91 -22.21
N ASN A 324 -11.12 16.42 -22.75
CA ASN A 324 -9.87 17.20 -22.90
C ASN A 324 -9.18 17.07 -24.25
N PRO A 325 -9.85 17.36 -25.36
CA PRO A 325 -9.27 17.20 -26.70
C PRO A 325 -8.06 18.12 -26.98
N ALA A 326 -7.99 19.25 -26.28
CA ALA A 326 -6.85 20.18 -26.41
C ALA A 326 -5.58 19.62 -25.75
N LEU A 327 -5.72 18.97 -24.61
CA LEU A 327 -4.60 18.34 -23.90
C LEU A 327 -4.15 17.07 -24.64
N GLU A 328 -5.09 16.28 -25.16
CA GLU A 328 -4.78 15.10 -25.96
C GLU A 328 -3.92 15.44 -27.18
N ARG A 329 -4.23 16.55 -27.88
CA ARG A 329 -3.43 17.01 -29.02
C ARG A 329 -1.99 17.42 -28.66
N ARG A 330 -1.76 17.82 -27.41
CA ARG A 330 -0.44 18.25 -26.92
C ARG A 330 0.38 17.09 -26.35
N MET A 331 -0.28 16.01 -25.98
CA MET A 331 0.33 14.85 -25.33
C MET A 331 0.05 13.57 -26.11
N PRO A 332 1.00 13.10 -26.89
CA PRO A 332 0.85 11.87 -27.69
C PRO A 332 0.57 10.64 -26.81
N GLU A 333 1.00 10.65 -25.55
CA GLU A 333 0.71 9.61 -24.57
C GLU A 333 -0.79 9.44 -24.31
N LEU A 334 -1.55 10.53 -24.25
CA LEU A 334 -3.02 10.45 -24.07
C LEU A 334 -3.71 9.86 -25.31
N THR A 335 -3.22 10.18 -26.51
CA THR A 335 -3.69 9.57 -27.75
C THR A 335 -3.40 8.07 -27.78
N LEU A 336 -2.22 7.64 -27.29
CA LEU A 336 -1.86 6.23 -27.15
C LEU A 336 -2.81 5.52 -26.18
N GLU A 337 -3.12 6.15 -25.04
CA GLU A 337 -4.07 5.59 -24.07
C GLU A 337 -5.50 5.51 -24.62
N ARG A 338 -5.92 6.48 -25.44
CA ARG A 338 -7.21 6.42 -26.15
C ARG A 338 -7.27 5.23 -27.10
N ALA A 339 -6.23 5.02 -27.91
CA ALA A 339 -6.15 3.86 -28.80
C ALA A 339 -6.16 2.55 -28.01
N SER A 340 -5.39 2.48 -26.93
CA SER A 340 -5.35 1.33 -26.03
C SER A 340 -6.72 1.06 -25.40
N GLY A 341 -7.44 2.08 -24.97
CA GLY A 341 -8.78 1.96 -24.43
C GLY A 341 -9.78 1.40 -25.43
N LEU A 342 -9.79 1.91 -26.67
CA LEU A 342 -10.62 1.38 -27.75
C LEU A 342 -10.33 -0.10 -28.02
N ALA A 343 -9.05 -0.46 -28.10
CA ALA A 343 -8.65 -1.84 -28.34
C ALA A 343 -9.07 -2.75 -27.15
N ARG A 344 -8.94 -2.31 -25.91
CA ARG A 344 -9.42 -3.07 -24.73
C ARG A 344 -10.92 -3.32 -24.73
N ASP A 345 -11.70 -2.39 -25.25
CA ASP A 345 -13.15 -2.56 -25.46
C ASP A 345 -13.52 -3.47 -26.64
N GLY A 346 -12.56 -4.01 -27.36
CA GLY A 346 -12.78 -4.85 -28.54
C GLY A 346 -12.89 -4.07 -29.85
N GLN A 347 -12.73 -2.75 -29.82
CA GLN A 347 -12.85 -1.87 -30.98
C GLN A 347 -11.49 -1.67 -31.69
N LEU A 348 -10.83 -2.78 -32.02
CA LEU A 348 -9.48 -2.79 -32.59
C LEU A 348 -9.40 -1.99 -33.90
N HIS A 349 -10.43 -2.10 -34.75
CA HIS A 349 -10.50 -1.33 -36.00
C HIS A 349 -10.59 0.18 -35.79
N ALA A 350 -11.27 0.63 -34.73
CA ALA A 350 -11.34 2.05 -34.39
C ALA A 350 -10.06 2.56 -33.72
N ALA A 351 -9.31 1.69 -33.07
CA ALA A 351 -8.07 2.03 -32.39
C ALA A 351 -6.90 2.33 -33.37
N ARG A 352 -6.83 1.61 -34.47
CA ARG A 352 -5.71 1.70 -35.43
C ARG A 352 -5.54 3.08 -36.07
N PRO A 353 -6.58 3.70 -36.66
CA PRO A 353 -6.45 5.04 -37.26
C PRO A 353 -5.98 6.11 -36.27
N VAL A 354 -6.28 5.93 -34.99
CA VAL A 354 -5.83 6.85 -33.93
C VAL A 354 -4.30 6.89 -33.84
N LEU A 355 -3.63 5.79 -34.15
CA LEU A 355 -2.17 5.68 -34.08
C LEU A 355 -1.47 6.08 -35.38
N ASP A 356 -2.16 6.16 -36.53
CA ASP A 356 -1.54 6.32 -37.84
C ASP A 356 -0.64 7.56 -37.97
N SER A 357 -1.05 8.67 -37.39
CA SER A 357 -0.24 9.89 -37.40
C SER A 357 0.98 9.80 -36.47
N LEU A 358 0.81 9.18 -35.30
CA LEU A 358 1.86 9.08 -34.29
C LEU A 358 2.89 8.01 -34.63
N ALA A 359 2.48 6.91 -35.24
CA ALA A 359 3.34 5.76 -35.56
C ALA A 359 4.46 6.12 -36.55
N ARG A 360 4.31 7.20 -37.32
CA ARG A 360 5.35 7.66 -38.26
C ARG A 360 6.57 8.25 -37.57
N SER A 361 6.38 8.90 -36.42
CA SER A 361 7.44 9.65 -35.73
C SER A 361 7.73 9.18 -34.31
N TRP A 362 6.84 8.37 -33.72
CA TRP A 362 6.95 8.02 -32.30
C TRP A 362 7.02 6.49 -32.10
N PRO A 363 8.17 5.95 -31.61
CA PRO A 363 8.38 4.50 -31.48
C PRO A 363 7.30 3.75 -30.69
N PRO A 364 6.81 4.25 -29.52
CA PRO A 364 5.77 3.54 -28.77
C PRO A 364 4.46 3.36 -29.56
N ALA A 365 4.06 4.35 -30.35
CA ALA A 365 2.86 4.24 -31.19
C ALA A 365 3.08 3.29 -32.37
N ARG A 366 4.27 3.27 -32.95
CA ARG A 366 4.66 2.32 -34.03
C ARG A 366 4.58 0.89 -33.54
N PHE A 367 5.13 0.61 -32.37
CA PHE A 367 5.08 -0.72 -31.78
C PHE A 367 3.64 -1.14 -31.46
N LEU A 368 2.84 -0.28 -30.82
CA LEU A 368 1.46 -0.61 -30.50
C LEU A 368 0.61 -0.83 -31.76
N ARG A 369 0.88 -0.10 -32.83
CA ARG A 369 0.23 -0.34 -34.13
C ARG A 369 0.54 -1.73 -34.67
N ALA A 370 1.80 -2.14 -34.66
CA ALA A 370 2.20 -3.49 -35.08
C ALA A 370 1.54 -4.59 -34.23
N GLU A 371 1.45 -4.40 -32.91
CA GLU A 371 0.70 -5.30 -32.02
C GLU A 371 -0.80 -5.36 -32.39
N PHE A 372 -1.43 -4.23 -32.72
CA PHE A 372 -2.84 -4.24 -33.11
C PHE A 372 -3.09 -4.95 -34.45
N GLU A 373 -2.17 -4.88 -35.39
CA GLU A 373 -2.21 -5.65 -36.64
C GLU A 373 -2.03 -7.16 -36.37
N PHE A 374 -1.10 -7.52 -35.50
CA PHE A 374 -0.93 -8.89 -35.02
C PHE A 374 -2.19 -9.42 -34.33
N PHE A 375 -2.80 -8.65 -33.46
CA PHE A 375 -4.04 -9.00 -32.75
C PHE A 375 -5.22 -9.16 -33.72
N ALA A 376 -5.26 -8.38 -34.80
CA ALA A 376 -6.28 -8.46 -35.85
C ALA A 376 -6.08 -9.65 -36.81
N GLY A 377 -4.93 -10.34 -36.73
CA GLY A 377 -4.57 -11.42 -37.67
C GLY A 377 -4.01 -10.91 -38.99
N GLU A 378 -3.68 -9.62 -39.11
CA GLU A 378 -3.03 -9.04 -40.30
C GLU A 378 -1.52 -9.24 -40.22
N LEU A 379 -1.12 -10.52 -40.34
CA LEU A 379 0.20 -10.98 -39.94
C LEU A 379 1.33 -10.48 -40.86
N ASP A 380 1.06 -10.29 -42.13
CA ASP A 380 2.08 -9.80 -43.09
C ASP A 380 2.36 -8.31 -42.86
N SER A 381 1.34 -7.51 -42.55
CA SER A 381 1.47 -6.11 -42.16
C SER A 381 2.21 -5.97 -40.84
N ALA A 382 1.81 -6.77 -39.84
CA ALA A 382 2.48 -6.81 -38.54
C ALA A 382 3.96 -7.18 -38.67
N LEU A 383 4.28 -8.20 -39.47
CA LEU A 383 5.65 -8.65 -39.72
C LEU A 383 6.49 -7.54 -40.37
N ALA A 384 5.94 -6.83 -41.36
CA ALA A 384 6.63 -5.72 -42.00
C ALA A 384 6.96 -4.61 -40.98
N HIS A 385 6.03 -4.25 -40.10
CA HIS A 385 6.28 -3.26 -39.06
C HIS A 385 7.25 -3.75 -37.97
N TYR A 386 7.18 -5.01 -37.56
CA TYR A 386 8.14 -5.57 -36.62
C TYR A 386 9.57 -5.57 -37.17
N ASN A 387 9.76 -5.88 -38.48
CA ASN A 387 11.07 -5.78 -39.10
C ASN A 387 11.65 -4.36 -39.07
N VAL A 388 10.82 -3.33 -39.28
CA VAL A 388 11.25 -1.93 -39.16
C VAL A 388 11.66 -1.58 -37.72
N ILE A 389 10.90 -2.06 -36.71
CA ILE A 389 11.20 -1.83 -35.30
C ILE A 389 12.47 -2.56 -34.89
N ALA A 390 12.61 -3.82 -35.26
CA ALA A 390 13.76 -4.66 -34.92
C ALA A 390 15.07 -4.18 -35.54
N ALA A 391 15.00 -3.48 -36.68
CA ALA A 391 16.18 -2.90 -37.34
C ALA A 391 16.82 -1.75 -36.51
N VAL A 392 16.11 -1.17 -35.55
CA VAL A 392 16.59 -0.09 -34.66
C VAL A 392 16.85 -0.69 -33.30
N SER A 393 18.09 -1.03 -32.98
CA SER A 393 18.47 -1.69 -31.72
C SER A 393 18.14 -0.86 -30.45
N GLU A 394 18.06 0.44 -30.59
CA GLU A 394 17.72 1.37 -29.51
C GLU A 394 16.21 1.54 -29.28
N ASP A 395 15.38 0.99 -30.18
CA ASP A 395 13.92 1.01 -30.00
C ASP A 395 13.52 0.13 -28.81
N PRO A 396 12.79 0.65 -27.83
CA PRO A 396 12.35 -0.13 -26.67
C PRO A 396 11.54 -1.38 -27.04
N GLY A 397 10.92 -1.39 -28.21
CA GLY A 397 10.15 -2.52 -28.74
C GLY A 397 10.96 -3.54 -29.52
N ALA A 398 12.24 -3.26 -29.83
CA ALA A 398 13.05 -4.08 -30.75
C ALA A 398 13.15 -5.55 -30.32
N ALA A 399 13.40 -5.82 -29.05
CA ALA A 399 13.50 -7.19 -28.53
C ALA A 399 12.18 -7.95 -28.69
N THR A 400 11.05 -7.31 -28.36
CA THR A 400 9.73 -7.92 -28.52
C THR A 400 9.36 -8.10 -29.98
N ALA A 401 9.74 -7.13 -30.84
CA ALA A 401 9.55 -7.25 -32.28
C ALA A 401 10.30 -8.45 -32.87
N LEU A 402 11.55 -8.69 -32.44
CA LEU A 402 12.31 -9.88 -32.80
C LEU A 402 11.59 -11.18 -32.39
N ASP A 403 11.10 -11.25 -31.15
CA ASP A 403 10.33 -12.42 -30.71
C ASP A 403 9.08 -12.65 -31.58
N ARG A 404 8.39 -11.59 -31.99
CA ARG A 404 7.23 -11.65 -32.89
C ARG A 404 7.64 -12.12 -34.29
N ILE A 405 8.74 -11.62 -34.82
CA ILE A 405 9.28 -12.06 -36.13
C ILE A 405 9.57 -13.55 -36.07
N TYR A 406 10.34 -14.01 -35.10
CA TYR A 406 10.65 -15.44 -34.96
C TYR A 406 9.38 -16.29 -34.82
N LEU A 407 8.39 -15.83 -34.07
CA LEU A 407 7.11 -16.53 -33.94
C LEU A 407 6.37 -16.62 -35.25
N LEU A 408 6.31 -15.55 -36.05
CA LEU A 408 5.56 -15.50 -37.31
C LEU A 408 6.27 -16.19 -38.44
N GLU A 409 7.61 -16.23 -38.42
CA GLU A 409 8.43 -16.88 -39.47
C GLU A 409 8.68 -18.37 -39.20
N GLU A 410 8.37 -18.89 -38.00
CA GLU A 410 8.53 -20.32 -37.68
C GLU A 410 7.79 -21.23 -38.67
N SER A 411 6.55 -20.87 -39.01
CA SER A 411 5.74 -21.57 -39.98
C SER A 411 4.85 -20.61 -40.78
N PRO A 412 5.37 -19.93 -41.79
CA PRO A 412 4.69 -18.82 -42.48
C PRO A 412 3.35 -19.21 -43.13
N LYS A 413 3.18 -20.48 -43.50
CA LYS A 413 1.96 -21.00 -44.17
C LYS A 413 0.97 -21.65 -43.22
N SER A 414 1.26 -21.69 -41.92
CA SER A 414 0.40 -22.36 -40.95
C SER A 414 -0.95 -21.65 -40.79
N PRO A 415 -2.09 -22.36 -40.91
CA PRO A 415 -3.42 -21.78 -40.78
C PRO A 415 -3.77 -21.36 -39.35
N VAL A 416 -2.97 -21.77 -38.37
CA VAL A 416 -3.22 -21.45 -36.95
C VAL A 416 -2.55 -20.15 -36.50
N ARG A 417 -1.72 -19.51 -37.33
CA ARG A 417 -1.02 -18.25 -37.00
C ARG A 417 -1.95 -17.15 -36.48
N PRO A 418 -3.16 -16.89 -37.03
CA PRO A 418 -4.05 -15.87 -36.52
C PRO A 418 -4.49 -16.13 -35.06
N LEU A 419 -4.55 -17.40 -34.65
CA LEU A 419 -4.91 -17.76 -33.27
C LEU A 419 -3.85 -17.30 -32.27
N LEU A 420 -2.57 -17.24 -32.67
CA LEU A 420 -1.50 -16.67 -31.84
C LEU A 420 -1.76 -15.18 -31.53
N GLY A 421 -2.19 -14.41 -32.53
CA GLY A 421 -2.59 -13.02 -32.38
C GLY A 421 -3.79 -12.86 -31.43
N GLN A 422 -4.80 -13.72 -31.55
CA GLN A 422 -5.97 -13.72 -30.67
C GLN A 422 -5.62 -14.07 -29.23
N ILE A 423 -4.77 -15.07 -28.99
CA ILE A 423 -4.28 -15.42 -27.64
C ILE A 423 -3.56 -14.21 -27.02
N ALA A 424 -2.65 -13.60 -27.79
CA ALA A 424 -1.91 -12.43 -27.34
C ALA A 424 -2.84 -11.24 -27.06
N TYR A 425 -3.87 -11.04 -27.86
CA TYR A 425 -4.86 -9.98 -27.68
C TYR A 425 -5.68 -10.16 -26.41
N GLU A 426 -6.25 -11.34 -26.20
CA GLU A 426 -7.06 -11.59 -24.99
C GLU A 426 -6.21 -11.54 -23.72
N ARG A 427 -4.94 -11.97 -23.78
CA ARG A 427 -3.97 -11.78 -22.71
C ARG A 427 -3.68 -10.30 -22.44
N TRP A 428 -3.46 -9.52 -23.50
CA TRP A 428 -3.23 -8.08 -23.40
C TRP A 428 -4.45 -7.33 -22.80
N ARG A 429 -5.67 -7.78 -23.10
CA ARG A 429 -6.92 -7.28 -22.51
C ARG A 429 -7.17 -7.75 -21.08
N ASN A 430 -6.26 -8.53 -20.49
CA ASN A 430 -6.41 -9.17 -19.19
C ASN A 430 -7.57 -10.17 -19.08
N ARG A 431 -8.03 -10.72 -20.20
CA ARG A 431 -9.06 -11.76 -20.27
C ARG A 431 -8.42 -13.16 -20.20
N ARG A 432 -7.80 -13.46 -19.05
CA ARG A 432 -7.01 -14.68 -18.84
C ARG A 432 -7.76 -15.96 -19.22
N THR A 433 -9.01 -16.10 -18.79
CA THR A 433 -9.81 -17.32 -19.06
C THR A 433 -10.02 -17.55 -20.54
N VAL A 434 -10.30 -16.50 -21.30
CA VAL A 434 -10.46 -16.58 -22.76
C VAL A 434 -9.14 -16.91 -23.42
N ALA A 435 -8.05 -16.22 -23.05
CA ALA A 435 -6.71 -16.49 -23.56
C ALA A 435 -6.29 -17.95 -23.28
N LEU A 436 -6.56 -18.46 -22.07
CA LEU A 436 -6.26 -19.85 -21.71
C LEU A 436 -7.08 -20.84 -22.56
N THR A 437 -8.37 -20.59 -22.77
CA THR A 437 -9.22 -21.44 -23.61
C THR A 437 -8.69 -21.52 -25.05
N LEU A 438 -8.24 -20.39 -25.60
CA LEU A 438 -7.65 -20.33 -26.94
C LEU A 438 -6.30 -21.06 -26.99
N ALA A 439 -5.44 -20.85 -25.99
CA ALA A 439 -4.14 -21.51 -25.89
C ALA A 439 -4.29 -23.05 -25.73
N ASP A 440 -5.24 -23.49 -24.91
CA ASP A 440 -5.57 -24.93 -24.79
C ASP A 440 -6.14 -25.54 -26.07
N SER A 441 -6.92 -24.76 -26.82
CA SER A 441 -7.43 -25.19 -28.12
C SER A 441 -6.29 -25.35 -29.12
N LEU A 442 -5.39 -24.38 -29.18
CA LEU A 442 -4.20 -24.45 -30.03
C LEU A 442 -3.31 -25.64 -29.62
N TRP A 443 -3.07 -25.84 -28.32
CA TRP A 443 -2.31 -26.99 -27.81
C TRP A 443 -2.95 -28.32 -28.22
N ARG A 444 -4.25 -28.49 -28.06
CA ARG A 444 -4.96 -29.71 -28.47
C ARG A 444 -4.88 -30.00 -29.99
N MET A 445 -4.92 -28.94 -30.82
CA MET A 445 -4.78 -29.07 -32.27
C MET A 445 -3.36 -29.41 -32.72
N GLN A 446 -2.36 -28.94 -31.98
CA GLN A 446 -0.95 -29.00 -32.40
C GLN A 446 -0.13 -30.08 -31.70
N ARG A 447 -0.58 -30.62 -30.57
CA ARG A 447 0.18 -31.60 -29.79
C ARG A 447 0.30 -32.95 -30.49
N PRO A 448 1.39 -33.72 -30.26
CA PRO A 448 2.58 -33.26 -29.53
C PRO A 448 3.61 -32.58 -30.41
N ARG A 449 3.48 -32.65 -31.73
CA ARG A 449 4.54 -32.31 -32.71
C ARG A 449 4.11 -31.35 -33.82
N GLY A 450 3.02 -30.62 -33.62
CA GLY A 450 2.59 -29.57 -34.55
C GLY A 450 3.51 -28.35 -34.49
N GLU A 451 3.43 -27.52 -35.52
CA GLU A 451 4.32 -26.38 -35.75
C GLU A 451 4.41 -25.39 -34.57
N TYR A 452 3.32 -25.20 -33.83
CA TYR A 452 3.23 -24.30 -32.68
C TYR A 452 2.93 -25.02 -31.35
N ALA A 453 3.24 -26.32 -31.27
CA ALA A 453 2.93 -27.11 -30.08
C ALA A 453 3.65 -26.59 -28.82
N ALA A 454 4.95 -26.30 -28.91
CA ALA A 454 5.72 -25.75 -27.81
C ALA A 454 5.21 -24.37 -27.38
N HIS A 455 4.89 -23.48 -28.31
CA HIS A 455 4.30 -22.18 -28.04
C HIS A 455 2.96 -22.28 -27.31
N ALA A 456 2.05 -23.11 -27.83
CA ALA A 456 0.72 -23.28 -27.24
C ALA A 456 0.80 -23.81 -25.79
N ALA A 457 1.66 -24.81 -25.55
CA ALA A 457 1.88 -25.38 -24.24
C ALA A 457 2.46 -24.34 -23.25
N LEU A 458 3.45 -23.57 -23.69
CA LEU A 458 4.09 -22.53 -22.88
C LEU A 458 3.13 -21.40 -22.52
N GLU A 459 2.31 -20.94 -23.47
CA GLU A 459 1.30 -19.91 -23.22
C GLU A 459 0.21 -20.42 -22.25
N ALA A 460 -0.31 -21.64 -22.50
CA ALA A 460 -1.29 -22.24 -21.58
C ALA A 460 -0.72 -22.45 -20.17
N ALA A 461 0.54 -22.91 -20.09
CA ALA A 461 1.22 -23.09 -18.81
C ALA A 461 1.46 -21.76 -18.08
N ALA A 462 1.89 -20.71 -18.80
CA ALA A 462 2.09 -19.40 -18.22
C ALA A 462 0.78 -18.84 -17.63
N LEU A 463 -0.32 -18.91 -18.38
CA LEU A 463 -1.64 -18.47 -17.94
C LEU A 463 -2.16 -19.25 -16.72
N ARG A 464 -1.90 -20.57 -16.64
CA ARG A 464 -2.24 -21.41 -15.49
C ARG A 464 -1.41 -21.02 -14.26
N MET A 465 -0.10 -20.88 -14.43
CA MET A 465 0.80 -20.49 -13.32
C MET A 465 0.43 -19.10 -12.76
N GLU A 466 0.13 -18.14 -13.62
CA GLU A 466 -0.40 -16.83 -13.22
C GLU A 466 -1.74 -16.95 -12.44
N GLY A 467 -2.50 -18.01 -12.69
CA GLY A 467 -3.73 -18.37 -11.97
C GLY A 467 -3.52 -19.18 -10.69
N GLY A 468 -2.27 -19.56 -10.38
CA GLY A 468 -1.97 -20.42 -9.23
C GLY A 468 -2.11 -21.93 -9.51
N ASP A 469 -2.50 -22.34 -10.73
CA ASP A 469 -2.64 -23.74 -11.12
C ASP A 469 -1.33 -24.29 -11.71
N ALA A 470 -0.29 -24.36 -10.88
CA ALA A 470 1.01 -24.88 -11.27
C ALA A 470 0.98 -26.37 -11.63
N ARG A 471 0.06 -27.15 -11.05
CA ARG A 471 -0.04 -28.60 -11.32
C ARG A 471 -0.48 -28.88 -12.76
N SER A 472 -1.51 -28.21 -13.24
CA SER A 472 -1.98 -28.38 -14.61
C SER A 472 -0.99 -27.80 -15.63
N ALA A 473 -0.25 -26.75 -15.28
CA ALA A 473 0.81 -26.19 -16.11
C ALA A 473 1.95 -27.19 -16.30
N LEU A 474 2.36 -27.88 -15.24
CA LEU A 474 3.46 -28.84 -15.23
C LEU A 474 3.25 -29.99 -16.24
N ALA A 475 2.04 -30.54 -16.31
CA ALA A 475 1.73 -31.65 -17.24
C ALA A 475 2.00 -31.27 -18.72
N ALA A 476 1.60 -30.07 -19.14
CA ALA A 476 1.85 -29.58 -20.50
C ALA A 476 3.35 -29.32 -20.74
N LEU A 477 4.03 -28.71 -19.77
CA LEU A 477 5.46 -28.40 -19.87
C LEU A 477 6.32 -29.64 -19.97
N LEU A 478 6.07 -30.68 -19.18
CA LEU A 478 6.77 -31.94 -19.23
C LEU A 478 6.54 -32.67 -20.58
N THR A 479 5.31 -32.59 -21.14
CA THR A 479 5.04 -33.15 -22.48
C THR A 479 5.91 -32.48 -23.52
N VAL A 480 6.13 -31.16 -23.47
CA VAL A 480 7.05 -30.45 -24.39
C VAL A 480 8.48 -30.92 -24.16
N CYS A 481 8.93 -31.01 -22.91
CA CYS A 481 10.29 -31.46 -22.59
C CYS A 481 10.62 -32.85 -23.11
N ASP A 482 9.64 -33.75 -23.11
CA ASP A 482 9.80 -35.14 -23.48
C ASP A 482 9.57 -35.38 -24.98
N SER A 483 8.58 -34.70 -25.57
CA SER A 483 8.17 -34.93 -26.95
C SER A 483 8.88 -34.05 -27.98
N LEU A 484 9.38 -32.90 -27.57
CA LEU A 484 10.00 -31.86 -28.40
C LEU A 484 11.35 -31.39 -27.81
N PRO A 485 12.27 -32.33 -27.50
CA PRO A 485 13.52 -31.98 -26.83
C PRO A 485 14.46 -31.09 -27.67
N ASP A 486 14.32 -31.11 -28.97
CA ASP A 486 15.15 -30.34 -29.91
C ASP A 486 14.48 -29.04 -30.35
N ASP A 487 13.28 -28.75 -29.82
CA ASP A 487 12.60 -27.49 -30.08
C ASP A 487 13.34 -26.32 -29.42
N ARG A 488 13.39 -25.21 -30.12
CA ARG A 488 14.03 -23.95 -29.62
C ARG A 488 13.48 -23.50 -28.28
N LEU A 489 12.22 -23.83 -27.95
CA LEU A 489 11.54 -23.49 -26.72
C LEU A 489 11.66 -24.58 -25.61
N ALA A 490 12.23 -25.74 -25.92
CA ALA A 490 12.43 -26.79 -24.93
C ALA A 490 13.23 -26.34 -23.68
N PRO A 491 14.30 -25.54 -23.81
CA PRO A 491 14.98 -24.99 -22.64
C PRO A 491 14.07 -24.14 -21.76
N LEU A 492 13.19 -23.34 -22.35
CA LEU A 492 12.22 -22.52 -21.63
C LEU A 492 11.13 -23.39 -20.98
N ALA A 493 10.66 -24.42 -21.68
CA ALA A 493 9.68 -25.34 -21.12
C ALA A 493 10.23 -26.04 -19.87
N ARG A 494 11.49 -26.49 -19.91
CA ARG A 494 12.15 -27.13 -18.79
C ARG A 494 12.38 -26.18 -17.61
N GLN A 495 12.80 -24.95 -17.89
CA GLN A 495 12.88 -23.89 -16.87
C GLN A 495 11.52 -23.66 -16.21
N ARG A 496 10.44 -23.52 -16.99
CA ARG A 496 9.08 -23.31 -16.49
C ARG A 496 8.54 -24.52 -15.71
N ALA A 497 8.93 -25.74 -16.08
CA ALA A 497 8.62 -26.93 -15.29
C ALA A 497 9.28 -26.86 -13.90
N GLY A 498 10.54 -26.43 -13.83
CA GLY A 498 11.19 -26.13 -12.55
C GLY A 498 10.46 -25.06 -11.73
N ASP A 499 10.04 -23.96 -12.39
CA ASP A 499 9.26 -22.90 -11.74
C ASP A 499 7.92 -23.44 -11.18
N ALA A 500 7.24 -24.30 -11.94
CA ALA A 500 5.98 -24.91 -11.52
C ALA A 500 6.17 -25.85 -10.31
N TYR A 501 7.24 -26.67 -10.28
CA TYR A 501 7.58 -27.47 -9.13
C TYR A 501 7.88 -26.62 -7.88
N ALA A 502 8.63 -25.52 -8.05
CA ALA A 502 8.92 -24.57 -6.95
C ALA A 502 7.63 -23.95 -6.40
N MET A 503 6.67 -23.58 -7.27
CA MET A 503 5.35 -23.09 -6.85
C MET A 503 4.55 -24.14 -6.06
N LEU A 504 4.76 -25.42 -6.33
CA LEU A 504 4.14 -26.53 -5.59
C LEU A 504 4.87 -26.89 -4.31
N GLY A 505 6.00 -26.23 -4.00
CA GLY A 505 6.84 -26.53 -2.85
C GLY A 505 7.73 -27.77 -3.03
N ASP A 506 7.83 -28.31 -4.23
CA ASP A 506 8.67 -29.46 -4.57
C ASP A 506 10.05 -29.00 -5.04
N ASP A 507 10.84 -28.49 -4.10
CA ASP A 507 12.15 -27.91 -4.36
C ASP A 507 13.14 -28.92 -4.97
N LYS A 508 13.00 -30.20 -4.64
CA LYS A 508 13.86 -31.28 -5.18
C LYS A 508 13.65 -31.46 -6.68
N ASN A 509 12.40 -31.59 -7.10
CA ASN A 509 12.08 -31.73 -8.53
C ASN A 509 12.30 -30.42 -9.28
N ALA A 510 12.09 -29.25 -8.66
CA ALA A 510 12.46 -27.97 -9.25
C ALA A 510 13.95 -27.90 -9.57
N LEU A 511 14.81 -28.27 -8.61
CA LEU A 511 16.26 -28.30 -8.80
C LEU A 511 16.65 -29.29 -9.93
N ALA A 512 16.07 -30.48 -9.94
CA ALA A 512 16.34 -31.49 -10.97
C ALA A 512 16.01 -30.97 -12.39
N GLN A 513 14.87 -30.26 -12.57
CA GLN A 513 14.51 -29.67 -13.86
C GLN A 513 15.48 -28.55 -14.30
N TYR A 514 15.92 -27.71 -13.37
CA TYR A 514 16.90 -26.65 -13.68
C TYR A 514 18.27 -27.23 -14.04
N GLU A 515 18.75 -28.24 -13.31
CA GLU A 515 20.02 -28.90 -13.57
C GLU A 515 20.00 -29.64 -14.91
N GLU A 516 18.91 -30.34 -15.21
CA GLU A 516 18.73 -31.00 -16.50
C GLU A 516 18.64 -30.00 -17.65
N CYS A 517 18.02 -28.81 -17.43
CA CYS A 517 18.06 -27.73 -18.41
C CYS A 517 19.49 -27.30 -18.71
N LEU A 518 20.32 -27.11 -17.70
CA LEU A 518 21.72 -26.71 -17.89
C LEU A 518 22.58 -27.80 -18.50
N ALA A 519 22.32 -29.05 -18.17
CA ALA A 519 23.04 -30.22 -18.74
C ALA A 519 22.73 -30.41 -20.20
N ARG A 520 21.45 -30.38 -20.58
CA ARG A 520 20.99 -30.63 -21.94
C ARG A 520 21.15 -29.43 -22.87
N TYR A 521 20.97 -28.21 -22.33
CA TYR A 521 20.99 -26.96 -23.10
C TYR A 521 21.98 -25.94 -22.53
N PRO A 522 23.30 -26.26 -22.43
CA PRO A 522 24.28 -25.41 -21.75
C PRO A 522 24.47 -24.03 -22.39
N ARG A 523 24.15 -23.92 -23.69
CA ARG A 523 24.28 -22.68 -24.48
C ARG A 523 22.94 -22.00 -24.78
N ALA A 524 21.85 -22.46 -24.16
CA ALA A 524 20.55 -21.82 -24.35
C ALA A 524 20.55 -20.40 -23.79
N TRP A 525 19.81 -19.54 -24.42
CA TRP A 525 19.70 -18.12 -24.05
C TRP A 525 19.23 -17.87 -22.59
N ASN A 526 18.48 -18.82 -22.03
CA ASN A 526 17.98 -18.75 -20.64
C ASN A 526 18.94 -19.41 -19.61
N SER A 527 20.05 -20.02 -20.04
CA SER A 527 20.99 -20.70 -19.14
C SER A 527 21.55 -19.82 -18.01
N PRO A 528 21.86 -18.52 -18.22
CA PRO A 528 22.31 -17.66 -17.12
C PRO A 528 21.22 -17.46 -16.04
N GLU A 529 19.97 -17.36 -16.43
CA GLU A 529 18.84 -17.23 -15.49
C GLU A 529 18.60 -18.54 -14.72
N VAL A 530 18.68 -19.67 -15.40
CA VAL A 530 18.53 -21.00 -14.76
C VAL A 530 19.62 -21.22 -13.73
N ARG A 531 20.90 -20.84 -14.01
CA ARG A 531 22.00 -20.92 -13.03
C ARG A 531 21.68 -20.10 -11.76
N ARG A 532 21.22 -18.86 -11.91
CA ARG A 532 20.82 -18.02 -10.77
C ARG A 532 19.72 -18.68 -9.93
N ARG A 533 18.76 -19.38 -10.56
CA ARG A 533 17.69 -20.11 -9.86
C ARG A 533 18.23 -21.31 -9.08
N VAL A 534 19.14 -22.07 -9.66
CA VAL A 534 19.83 -23.18 -8.97
C VAL A 534 20.59 -22.68 -7.75
N GLU A 535 21.40 -21.63 -7.91
CA GLU A 535 22.17 -21.05 -6.82
C GLU A 535 21.27 -20.54 -5.67
N ARG A 536 20.18 -19.84 -6.02
CA ARG A 536 19.21 -19.36 -5.05
C ARG A 536 18.58 -20.50 -4.29
N LEU A 537 18.06 -21.51 -4.99
CA LEU A 537 17.37 -22.64 -4.37
C LEU A 537 18.29 -23.44 -3.46
N ARG A 538 19.53 -23.68 -3.88
CA ARG A 538 20.56 -24.36 -3.06
C ARG A 538 20.87 -23.56 -1.79
N LYS A 539 21.01 -22.22 -1.92
CA LYS A 539 21.31 -21.34 -0.78
C LYS A 539 20.16 -21.28 0.23
N GLU A 540 18.92 -21.13 -0.24
CA GLU A 540 17.74 -20.96 0.62
C GLU A 540 17.36 -22.26 1.33
N LYS A 541 17.50 -23.38 0.67
CA LYS A 541 17.03 -24.71 1.16
C LYS A 541 18.15 -25.61 1.69
N ARG A 542 19.41 -25.17 1.61
CA ARG A 542 20.60 -25.96 1.99
C ARG A 542 20.67 -27.34 1.28
N LEU A 543 20.22 -27.39 0.00
CA LEU A 543 20.23 -28.55 -0.88
C LEU A 543 21.60 -28.72 -1.55
#